data_851fca16ebff7f337e7466da9eca3b9f
#
_entry.id   851fca16ebff7f337e7466da9eca3b9f
#
_cell.length_a   1.000
_cell.length_b   1.000
_cell.length_c   1.000
_cell.angle_alpha   90.00
_cell.angle_beta   90.00
_cell.angle_gamma   90.00
#
_symmetry.space_group_name_H-M   'P 1'
#
loop_
_entity.id
_entity.type
_entity.pdbx_description
1 polymer ?
#
loop_
_entity_poly.entity_id
_entity_poly.type
_entity_poly.pdbx_seq_one_letter_code
_entity_poly.pdbx_strand_id
1 'polypeptide(L)'
;MNAVSVKTKAANSDLKKEFILTIEDLTVSFDGFKAVDSLNLYVDKDELRVVIGPNGAGKTTVLDLICGKTKATSGSIQFKDKELTKMAEHEIVRAGVGRKFQTPSIYENLTVYQNLEISFPRGRGVFGCLTFRTTPDVVERVQKIAEEIQLQDHLDMDAALLSHGQKQWLEIGMLLMQDPELLMLDEPVAGMSVKEREQTAALLNRICIGRSVIVIEHDMEFVKSIAHKVTVLHQGKILAEGSMESVQNNEKVIEVYLGH
;
A
#
# COMPACT_ATOMS: atom_id res chain seq x y z
N MET A 1 -35.68 -55.88 -2.22
CA MET A 1 -34.87 -55.31 -1.11
C MET A 1 -33.84 -54.42 -1.74
N ASN A 2 -34.18 -53.10 -1.88
CA ASN A 2 -33.32 -52.12 -2.51
C ASN A 2 -32.70 -51.24 -1.43
N ALA A 3 -31.39 -51.31 -1.26
CA ALA A 3 -30.62 -50.45 -0.38
C ALA A 3 -30.37 -49.10 -1.10
N VAL A 4 -30.96 -48.03 -0.60
CA VAL A 4 -30.75 -46.66 -1.05
C VAL A 4 -29.45 -46.18 -0.46
N SER A 5 -28.41 -45.98 -1.30
CA SER A 5 -27.15 -45.34 -0.93
C SER A 5 -27.36 -43.82 -0.86
N VAL A 6 -27.39 -43.30 0.36
CA VAL A 6 -27.36 -41.83 0.62
C VAL A 6 -25.92 -41.38 0.47
N LYS A 7 -25.59 -40.78 -0.67
CA LYS A 7 -24.32 -39.99 -0.83
C LYS A 7 -24.45 -38.66 -0.10
N THR A 8 -23.86 -38.58 1.06
CA THR A 8 -23.60 -37.31 1.76
C THR A 8 -22.61 -36.49 0.93
N LYS A 9 -23.09 -35.47 0.22
CA LYS A 9 -22.24 -34.41 -0.31
C LYS A 9 -21.72 -33.58 0.87
N ALA A 10 -20.50 -33.84 1.28
CA ALA A 10 -19.77 -32.88 2.09
C ALA A 10 -19.58 -31.60 1.30
N ALA A 11 -20.19 -30.52 1.78
CA ALA A 11 -20.00 -29.19 1.24
C ALA A 11 -18.58 -28.72 1.64
N ASN A 12 -17.64 -28.89 0.72
CA ASN A 12 -16.35 -28.20 0.79
C ASN A 12 -16.61 -26.74 0.41
N SER A 13 -16.90 -25.90 1.38
CA SER A 13 -16.79 -24.45 1.24
C SER A 13 -15.33 -24.05 1.45
N ASP A 14 -14.45 -24.43 0.54
CA ASP A 14 -13.18 -23.74 0.38
C ASP A 14 -13.52 -22.32 -0.07
N LEU A 15 -13.47 -21.38 0.87
CA LEU A 15 -13.40 -19.95 0.59
C LEU A 15 -12.18 -19.77 -0.31
N LYS A 16 -12.39 -19.65 -1.63
CA LYS A 16 -11.32 -19.25 -2.56
C LYS A 16 -10.77 -17.93 -2.00
N LYS A 17 -9.55 -17.95 -1.48
CA LYS A 17 -8.83 -16.72 -1.15
C LYS A 17 -8.78 -15.86 -2.40
N GLU A 18 -9.35 -14.68 -2.32
CA GLU A 18 -9.37 -13.72 -3.42
C GLU A 18 -8.15 -12.81 -3.26
N PHE A 19 -7.13 -13.03 -4.09
CA PHE A 19 -5.96 -12.15 -4.13
C PHE A 19 -6.32 -10.84 -4.82
N ILE A 20 -5.98 -9.72 -4.20
CA ILE A 20 -6.09 -8.40 -4.83
C ILE A 20 -4.90 -8.13 -5.73
N LEU A 21 -3.71 -8.65 -5.35
CA LEU A 21 -2.46 -8.53 -6.11
C LEU A 21 -1.78 -9.89 -6.21
N THR A 22 -1.41 -10.25 -7.43
CA THR A 22 -0.64 -11.48 -7.73
C THR A 22 0.59 -11.08 -8.53
N ILE A 23 1.76 -11.46 -8.04
CA ILE A 23 3.06 -11.28 -8.72
C ILE A 23 3.63 -12.66 -8.96
N GLU A 24 4.01 -12.96 -10.23
CA GLU A 24 4.55 -14.26 -10.62
C GLU A 24 5.84 -14.10 -11.43
N ASP A 25 6.89 -14.79 -10.97
CA ASP A 25 8.22 -14.87 -11.58
C ASP A 25 8.81 -13.50 -11.97
N LEU A 26 8.46 -12.46 -11.18
CA LEU A 26 8.82 -11.09 -11.47
C LEU A 26 10.32 -10.88 -11.34
N THR A 27 10.93 -10.37 -12.41
CA THR A 27 12.37 -10.07 -12.45
C THR A 27 12.58 -8.68 -13.05
N VAL A 28 13.47 -7.91 -12.41
CA VAL A 28 14.03 -6.69 -13.00
C VAL A 28 15.56 -6.70 -12.85
N SER A 29 16.24 -6.41 -13.94
CA SER A 29 17.70 -6.31 -14.00
C SER A 29 18.12 -4.93 -14.48
N PHE A 30 19.08 -4.32 -13.78
CA PHE A 30 19.75 -3.07 -14.16
C PHE A 30 21.22 -3.40 -14.45
N ASP A 31 21.66 -3.26 -15.69
CA ASP A 31 23.03 -3.52 -16.13
C ASP A 31 23.61 -4.87 -15.65
N GLY A 32 22.77 -5.91 -15.66
CA GLY A 32 23.14 -7.27 -15.22
C GLY A 32 22.93 -7.54 -13.72
N PHE A 33 22.69 -6.51 -12.90
CA PHE A 33 22.33 -6.69 -11.49
C PHE A 33 20.81 -6.91 -11.36
N LYS A 34 20.40 -8.03 -10.80
CA LYS A 34 18.99 -8.34 -10.53
C LYS A 34 18.55 -7.72 -9.21
N ALA A 35 17.84 -6.61 -9.27
CA ALA A 35 17.25 -5.97 -8.09
C ALA A 35 16.02 -6.72 -7.56
N VAL A 36 15.30 -7.43 -8.46
CA VAL A 36 14.25 -8.39 -8.14
C VAL A 36 14.52 -9.62 -9.02
N ASP A 37 14.47 -10.83 -8.45
CA ASP A 37 14.81 -12.07 -9.12
C ASP A 37 13.77 -13.16 -8.84
N SER A 38 12.92 -13.44 -9.84
CA SER A 38 11.88 -14.47 -9.82
C SER A 38 10.97 -14.37 -8.58
N LEU A 39 10.53 -13.14 -8.26
CA LEU A 39 9.70 -12.86 -7.10
C LEU A 39 8.27 -13.36 -7.35
N ASN A 40 7.74 -14.11 -6.37
CA ASN A 40 6.34 -14.51 -6.32
C ASN A 40 5.71 -13.96 -5.05
N LEU A 41 4.69 -13.09 -5.16
CA LEU A 41 4.02 -12.45 -4.03
C LEU A 41 2.51 -12.42 -4.26
N TYR A 42 1.75 -12.87 -3.26
CA TYR A 42 0.29 -12.91 -3.29
C TYR A 42 -0.25 -12.13 -2.10
N VAL A 43 -1.02 -11.07 -2.36
CA VAL A 43 -1.65 -10.23 -1.34
C VAL A 43 -3.14 -10.50 -1.33
N ASP A 44 -3.67 -10.90 -0.18
CA ASP A 44 -5.10 -11.15 0.01
C ASP A 44 -5.87 -9.81 0.00
N LYS A 45 -7.15 -9.86 -0.33
CA LYS A 45 -8.04 -8.70 -0.18
C LYS A 45 -8.19 -8.33 1.29
N ASP A 46 -8.27 -7.03 1.57
CA ASP A 46 -8.38 -6.46 2.92
C ASP A 46 -7.21 -6.89 3.85
N GLU A 47 -6.03 -7.11 3.27
CA GLU A 47 -4.82 -7.48 4.00
C GLU A 47 -3.92 -6.25 4.21
N LEU A 48 -3.37 -6.12 5.44
CA LEU A 48 -2.24 -5.23 5.73
C LEU A 48 -0.96 -6.07 5.69
N ARG A 49 -0.25 -5.97 4.57
CA ARG A 49 1.02 -6.63 4.32
C ARG A 49 2.17 -5.69 4.66
N VAL A 50 3.10 -6.14 5.50
CA VAL A 50 4.35 -5.40 5.71
C VAL A 50 5.51 -6.11 5.03
N VAL A 51 6.28 -5.36 4.26
CA VAL A 51 7.48 -5.84 3.57
C VAL A 51 8.69 -5.29 4.28
N ILE A 52 9.50 -6.18 4.85
CA ILE A 52 10.74 -5.85 5.54
C ILE A 52 11.95 -6.43 4.80
N GLY A 53 13.15 -5.99 5.16
CA GLY A 53 14.39 -6.48 4.57
C GLY A 53 15.51 -5.45 4.68
N PRO A 54 16.78 -5.85 4.53
CA PRO A 54 17.91 -4.92 4.55
C PRO A 54 17.85 -3.91 3.41
N ASN A 55 18.69 -2.88 3.49
CA ASN A 55 18.85 -1.91 2.40
C ASN A 55 19.37 -2.64 1.15
N GLY A 56 18.83 -2.28 -0.02
CA GLY A 56 19.14 -2.96 -1.27
C GLY A 56 18.44 -4.31 -1.48
N ALA A 57 17.56 -4.76 -0.58
CA ALA A 57 16.82 -6.02 -0.74
C ALA A 57 15.81 -6.02 -1.90
N GLY A 58 15.53 -4.87 -2.51
CA GLY A 58 14.59 -4.74 -3.62
C GLY A 58 13.19 -4.23 -3.22
N LYS A 59 12.97 -3.85 -1.96
CA LYS A 59 11.64 -3.43 -1.44
C LYS A 59 11.00 -2.31 -2.25
N THR A 60 11.66 -1.15 -2.35
CA THR A 60 11.17 0.00 -3.13
C THR A 60 11.04 -0.33 -4.61
N THR A 61 11.96 -1.16 -5.15
CA THR A 61 11.90 -1.62 -6.55
C THR A 61 10.64 -2.44 -6.84
N VAL A 62 10.19 -3.28 -5.88
CA VAL A 62 8.92 -4.01 -6.02
C VAL A 62 7.74 -3.03 -6.11
N LEU A 63 7.70 -1.99 -5.25
CA LEU A 63 6.65 -0.96 -5.36
C LEU A 63 6.76 -0.18 -6.68
N ASP A 64 7.98 0.14 -7.15
CA ASP A 64 8.21 0.81 -8.44
C ASP A 64 7.69 -0.02 -9.62
N LEU A 65 7.83 -1.35 -9.56
CA LEU A 65 7.30 -2.28 -10.56
C LEU A 65 5.77 -2.33 -10.52
N ILE A 66 5.15 -2.41 -9.33
CA ILE A 66 3.69 -2.47 -9.18
C ILE A 66 3.04 -1.18 -9.70
N CYS A 67 3.61 0.00 -9.44
CA CYS A 67 3.05 1.26 -9.92
C CYS A 67 3.45 1.63 -11.36
N GLY A 68 4.26 0.79 -12.04
CA GLY A 68 4.65 0.98 -13.45
C GLY A 68 5.79 1.98 -13.68
N LYS A 69 6.37 2.57 -12.62
CA LYS A 69 7.53 3.48 -12.70
C LYS A 69 8.78 2.77 -13.23
N THR A 70 8.93 1.49 -12.91
CA THR A 70 9.97 0.63 -13.44
C THR A 70 9.33 -0.48 -14.28
N LYS A 71 9.91 -0.81 -15.42
CA LYS A 71 9.44 -1.91 -16.27
C LYS A 71 10.10 -3.21 -15.86
N ALA A 72 9.32 -4.27 -15.73
CA ALA A 72 9.84 -5.61 -15.48
C ALA A 72 10.63 -6.13 -16.69
N THR A 73 11.69 -6.89 -16.43
CA THR A 73 12.42 -7.65 -17.45
C THR A 73 11.66 -8.90 -17.86
N SER A 74 11.02 -9.57 -16.88
CA SER A 74 10.15 -10.75 -17.09
C SER A 74 9.20 -10.92 -15.93
N GLY A 75 8.22 -11.83 -16.06
CA GLY A 75 7.18 -12.09 -15.09
C GLY A 75 5.95 -11.23 -15.30
N SER A 76 4.98 -11.35 -14.40
CA SER A 76 3.71 -10.65 -14.47
C SER A 76 3.30 -10.07 -13.13
N ILE A 77 2.52 -8.98 -13.18
CA ILE A 77 1.86 -8.36 -12.03
C ILE A 77 0.40 -8.23 -12.39
N GLN A 78 -0.47 -8.92 -11.66
CA GLN A 78 -1.92 -8.82 -11.81
C GLN A 78 -2.54 -8.14 -10.60
N PHE A 79 -3.33 -7.12 -10.85
CA PHE A 79 -4.20 -6.47 -9.88
C PHE A 79 -5.64 -6.78 -10.27
N LYS A 80 -6.28 -7.66 -9.48
CA LYS A 80 -7.59 -8.23 -9.83
C LYS A 80 -7.54 -8.92 -11.22
N ASP A 81 -8.30 -8.37 -12.17
CA ASP A 81 -8.39 -8.83 -13.56
C ASP A 81 -7.44 -8.10 -14.54
N LYS A 82 -6.62 -7.15 -14.03
CA LYS A 82 -5.77 -6.28 -14.86
C LYS A 82 -4.30 -6.64 -14.73
N GLU A 83 -3.62 -6.78 -15.87
CA GLU A 83 -2.18 -7.00 -15.91
C GLU A 83 -1.44 -5.66 -15.92
N LEU A 84 -0.86 -5.28 -14.76
CA LEU A 84 -0.22 -3.97 -14.55
C LEU A 84 1.07 -3.79 -15.36
N THR A 85 1.80 -4.86 -15.67
CA THR A 85 3.05 -4.80 -16.45
C THR A 85 2.88 -4.20 -17.85
N LYS A 86 1.65 -4.21 -18.38
CA LYS A 86 1.28 -3.68 -19.71
C LYS A 86 0.67 -2.28 -19.65
N MET A 87 0.42 -1.76 -18.45
CA MET A 87 -0.27 -0.48 -18.23
C MET A 87 0.72 0.66 -18.05
N ALA A 88 0.26 1.88 -18.34
CA ALA A 88 0.97 3.10 -17.97
C ALA A 88 0.64 3.49 -16.51
N GLU A 89 1.53 4.25 -15.85
CA GLU A 89 1.37 4.66 -14.45
C GLU A 89 0.00 5.26 -14.15
N HIS A 90 -0.47 6.18 -14.99
CA HIS A 90 -1.77 6.83 -14.80
C HIS A 90 -2.97 5.88 -14.97
N GLU A 91 -2.83 4.80 -15.73
CA GLU A 91 -3.85 3.75 -15.88
C GLU A 91 -3.88 2.87 -14.64
N ILE A 92 -2.71 2.56 -14.06
CA ILE A 92 -2.58 1.81 -12.81
C ILE A 92 -3.23 2.56 -11.65
N VAL A 93 -2.99 3.89 -11.55
CA VAL A 93 -3.66 4.73 -10.55
C VAL A 93 -5.17 4.71 -10.75
N ARG A 94 -5.66 4.83 -11.98
CA ARG A 94 -7.10 4.75 -12.30
C ARG A 94 -7.69 3.36 -12.06
N ALA A 95 -6.87 2.33 -12.09
CA ALA A 95 -7.30 0.98 -11.75
C ALA A 95 -7.56 0.79 -10.25
N GLY A 96 -7.08 1.70 -9.39
CA GLY A 96 -7.28 1.66 -7.95
C GLY A 96 -6.03 1.36 -7.13
N VAL A 97 -4.83 1.53 -7.71
CA VAL A 97 -3.55 1.38 -7.00
C VAL A 97 -3.02 2.76 -6.63
N GLY A 98 -2.92 3.05 -5.33
CA GLY A 98 -2.34 4.28 -4.80
C GLY A 98 -0.96 4.04 -4.21
N ARG A 99 -0.02 4.98 -4.42
CA ARG A 99 1.31 4.90 -3.83
C ARG A 99 1.73 6.22 -3.20
N LYS A 100 2.18 6.15 -1.94
CA LYS A 100 2.91 7.21 -1.26
C LYS A 100 4.41 7.02 -1.50
N PHE A 101 5.06 8.08 -1.98
CA PHE A 101 6.52 8.12 -2.14
C PHE A 101 7.21 8.54 -0.83
N GLN A 102 8.52 8.31 -0.72
CA GLN A 102 9.31 8.67 0.47
C GLN A 102 9.32 10.18 0.75
N THR A 103 9.38 11.01 -0.30
CA THR A 103 9.33 12.47 -0.14
C THR A 103 7.87 12.92 -0.18
N PRO A 104 7.37 13.65 0.83
CA PRO A 104 6.01 14.15 0.85
C PRO A 104 5.70 15.02 -0.38
N SER A 105 4.61 14.70 -1.06
CA SER A 105 4.16 15.39 -2.28
C SER A 105 2.96 16.29 -1.99
N ILE A 106 3.02 17.07 -0.89
CA ILE A 106 2.00 18.05 -0.51
C ILE A 106 2.29 19.42 -1.12
N TYR A 107 1.24 20.20 -1.33
CA TYR A 107 1.34 21.59 -1.77
C TYR A 107 1.39 22.50 -0.53
N GLU A 108 2.59 22.86 -0.10
CA GLU A 108 2.81 23.60 1.15
C GLU A 108 2.14 24.98 1.20
N ASN A 109 1.97 25.63 0.04
CA ASN A 109 1.30 26.94 -0.11
C ASN A 109 -0.23 26.84 -0.19
N LEU A 110 -0.79 25.67 -0.03
CA LEU A 110 -2.22 25.42 0.01
C LEU A 110 -2.64 24.97 1.41
N THR A 111 -3.91 25.20 1.75
CA THR A 111 -4.47 24.69 3.00
C THR A 111 -4.61 23.17 2.97
N VAL A 112 -4.81 22.55 4.13
CA VAL A 112 -5.13 21.12 4.23
C VAL A 112 -6.36 20.78 3.37
N TYR A 113 -7.43 21.60 3.46
CA TYR A 113 -8.62 21.45 2.64
C TYR A 113 -8.29 21.44 1.15
N GLN A 114 -7.53 22.43 0.67
CA GLN A 114 -7.17 22.56 -0.74
C GLN A 114 -6.30 21.38 -1.24
N ASN A 115 -5.37 20.87 -0.41
CA ASN A 115 -4.58 19.69 -0.73
C ASN A 115 -5.48 18.46 -0.94
N LEU A 116 -6.46 18.26 -0.06
CA LEU A 116 -7.43 17.17 -0.21
C LEU A 116 -8.32 17.37 -1.43
N GLU A 117 -8.88 18.58 -1.62
CA GLU A 117 -9.78 18.88 -2.73
C GLU A 117 -9.13 18.67 -4.10
N ILE A 118 -7.89 19.13 -4.31
CA ILE A 118 -7.16 18.96 -5.58
C ILE A 118 -6.86 17.49 -5.90
N SER A 119 -6.87 16.64 -4.90
CA SER A 119 -6.64 15.19 -5.03
C SER A 119 -7.91 14.43 -5.43
N PHE A 120 -9.08 15.07 -5.43
CA PHE A 120 -10.35 14.47 -5.80
C PHE A 120 -10.35 14.06 -7.29
N PRO A 121 -10.82 12.83 -7.66
CA PRO A 121 -10.62 12.28 -9.01
C PRO A 121 -11.47 12.87 -10.12
N ARG A 122 -12.51 13.66 -9.79
CA ARG A 122 -13.39 14.28 -10.79
C ARG A 122 -12.77 15.52 -11.43
N GLY A 123 -13.15 15.81 -12.69
CA GLY A 123 -12.73 17.04 -13.37
C GLY A 123 -11.31 17.04 -13.93
N ARG A 124 -10.63 15.87 -14.00
CA ARG A 124 -9.22 15.76 -14.46
C ARG A 124 -9.01 15.87 -15.97
N GLY A 125 -10.07 16.00 -16.77
CA GLY A 125 -9.96 16.35 -18.19
C GLY A 125 -9.72 17.84 -18.36
N VAL A 126 -9.10 18.27 -19.49
CA VAL A 126 -8.78 19.67 -19.76
C VAL A 126 -9.99 20.60 -19.56
N PHE A 127 -11.15 20.22 -20.08
CA PHE A 127 -12.40 20.99 -19.88
C PHE A 127 -12.95 20.84 -18.46
N GLY A 128 -12.80 19.69 -17.82
CA GLY A 128 -13.24 19.45 -16.46
C GLY A 128 -12.47 20.29 -15.43
N CYS A 129 -11.16 20.49 -15.63
CA CYS A 129 -10.36 21.37 -14.77
C CYS A 129 -10.76 22.83 -14.88
N LEU A 130 -11.12 23.32 -16.09
CA LEU A 130 -11.57 24.69 -16.31
C LEU A 130 -12.95 24.99 -15.72
N THR A 131 -13.80 23.96 -15.56
CA THR A 131 -15.17 24.07 -15.06
C THR A 131 -15.36 23.43 -13.68
N PHE A 132 -14.27 22.98 -13.04
CA PHE A 132 -14.33 22.38 -11.71
C PHE A 132 -14.98 23.36 -10.72
N ARG A 133 -15.98 22.88 -10.02
CA ARG A 133 -16.61 23.57 -8.90
C ARG A 133 -16.67 22.63 -7.72
N THR A 134 -16.40 23.16 -6.56
CA THR A 134 -16.62 22.46 -5.30
C THR A 134 -18.09 22.10 -5.19
N THR A 135 -18.39 20.82 -5.16
CA THR A 135 -19.76 20.29 -5.02
C THR A 135 -19.95 19.72 -3.62
N PRO A 136 -21.19 19.57 -3.11
CA PRO A 136 -21.42 19.03 -1.76
C PRO A 136 -20.77 17.68 -1.52
N ASP A 137 -20.69 16.81 -2.53
CA ASP A 137 -20.01 15.50 -2.44
C ASP A 137 -18.49 15.62 -2.26
N VAL A 138 -17.85 16.65 -2.83
CA VAL A 138 -16.43 16.96 -2.60
C VAL A 138 -16.22 17.40 -1.17
N VAL A 139 -17.05 18.32 -0.67
CA VAL A 139 -16.97 18.82 0.72
C VAL A 139 -17.14 17.69 1.71
N GLU A 140 -18.16 16.86 1.54
CA GLU A 140 -18.41 15.70 2.41
C GLU A 140 -17.22 14.70 2.39
N ARG A 141 -16.67 14.44 1.19
CA ARG A 141 -15.51 13.56 1.05
C ARG A 141 -14.28 14.13 1.73
N VAL A 142 -13.99 15.43 1.57
CA VAL A 142 -12.87 16.11 2.25
C VAL A 142 -13.03 16.03 3.76
N GLN A 143 -14.20 16.31 4.31
CA GLN A 143 -14.47 16.23 5.75
C GLN A 143 -14.24 14.81 6.27
N LYS A 144 -14.82 13.80 5.61
CA LYS A 144 -14.65 12.40 5.97
C LYS A 144 -13.18 11.98 5.97
N ILE A 145 -12.41 12.33 4.95
CA ILE A 145 -10.99 11.99 4.88
C ILE A 145 -10.19 12.75 5.93
N ALA A 146 -10.50 14.05 6.17
CA ALA A 146 -9.84 14.82 7.21
C ALA A 146 -10.04 14.23 8.60
N GLU A 147 -11.24 13.72 8.92
CA GLU A 147 -11.51 12.98 10.15
C GLU A 147 -10.71 11.67 10.21
N GLU A 148 -10.67 10.92 9.08
CA GLU A 148 -9.94 9.66 9.00
C GLU A 148 -8.44 9.85 9.28
N ILE A 149 -7.82 10.92 8.74
CA ILE A 149 -6.41 11.27 8.95
C ILE A 149 -6.15 12.18 10.16
N GLN A 150 -7.16 12.48 10.99
CA GLN A 150 -7.08 13.32 12.21
C GLN A 150 -6.62 14.75 11.95
N LEU A 151 -7.02 15.34 10.83
CA LEU A 151 -6.73 16.73 10.45
C LEU A 151 -7.99 17.60 10.30
N GLN A 152 -9.15 17.17 10.79
CA GLN A 152 -10.42 17.90 10.67
C GLN A 152 -10.38 19.31 11.28
N ASP A 153 -9.59 19.50 12.36
CA ASP A 153 -9.43 20.78 13.05
C ASP A 153 -8.39 21.69 12.38
N HIS A 154 -7.73 21.22 11.32
CA HIS A 154 -6.64 21.91 10.62
C HIS A 154 -6.99 22.24 9.16
N LEU A 155 -8.24 22.07 8.73
CA LEU A 155 -8.64 22.21 7.32
C LEU A 155 -8.26 23.56 6.70
N ASP A 156 -8.37 24.64 7.46
CA ASP A 156 -8.03 26.01 7.00
C ASP A 156 -6.56 26.39 7.21
N MET A 157 -5.76 25.49 7.82
CA MET A 157 -4.33 25.72 8.08
C MET A 157 -3.51 25.49 6.82
N ASP A 158 -2.53 26.35 6.56
CA ASP A 158 -1.53 26.13 5.50
C ASP A 158 -0.75 24.86 5.77
N ALA A 159 -0.59 23.99 4.77
CA ALA A 159 0.08 22.72 4.92
C ALA A 159 1.57 22.88 5.33
N ALA A 160 2.19 24.01 5.03
CA ALA A 160 3.53 24.34 5.49
C ALA A 160 3.67 24.31 7.02
N LEU A 161 2.62 24.69 7.77
CA LEU A 161 2.59 24.81 9.22
C LEU A 161 2.35 23.48 9.95
N LEU A 162 2.02 22.42 9.23
CA LEU A 162 1.82 21.10 9.80
C LEU A 162 3.14 20.50 10.32
N SER A 163 3.07 19.71 11.40
CA SER A 163 4.19 18.88 11.84
C SER A 163 4.60 17.87 10.76
N HIS A 164 5.78 17.28 10.89
CA HIS A 164 6.24 16.28 9.94
C HIS A 164 5.24 15.09 9.84
N GLY A 165 4.77 14.55 10.96
CA GLY A 165 3.78 13.49 11.00
C GLY A 165 2.44 13.90 10.37
N GLN A 166 1.96 15.12 10.65
CA GLN A 166 0.73 15.64 10.06
C GLN A 166 0.85 15.80 8.53
N LYS A 167 2.02 16.21 8.01
CA LYS A 167 2.29 16.25 6.56
C LYS A 167 2.19 14.86 5.94
N GLN A 168 2.72 13.84 6.60
CA GLN A 168 2.60 12.45 6.17
C GLN A 168 1.14 11.97 6.15
N TRP A 169 0.35 12.32 7.18
CA TRP A 169 -1.08 12.00 7.23
C TRP A 169 -1.86 12.72 6.13
N LEU A 170 -1.55 14.00 5.86
CA LEU A 170 -2.16 14.73 4.75
C LEU A 170 -1.89 14.04 3.42
N GLU A 171 -0.66 13.59 3.17
CA GLU A 171 -0.31 12.85 1.94
C GLU A 171 -1.09 11.53 1.82
N ILE A 172 -1.25 10.79 2.92
CA ILE A 172 -2.11 9.60 2.95
C ILE A 172 -3.56 10.00 2.64
N GLY A 173 -4.06 11.10 3.21
CA GLY A 173 -5.39 11.64 2.93
C GLY A 173 -5.59 11.98 1.46
N MET A 174 -4.61 12.63 0.81
CA MET A 174 -4.64 12.93 -0.61
C MET A 174 -4.75 11.66 -1.48
N LEU A 175 -4.11 10.57 -1.08
CA LEU A 175 -4.27 9.28 -1.74
C LEU A 175 -5.66 8.68 -1.49
N LEU A 176 -6.16 8.74 -0.25
CA LEU A 176 -7.50 8.26 0.12
C LEU A 176 -8.63 9.00 -0.59
N MET A 177 -8.42 10.29 -0.95
CA MET A 177 -9.36 11.04 -1.79
C MET A 177 -9.62 10.36 -3.14
N GLN A 178 -8.65 9.62 -3.65
CA GLN A 178 -8.73 8.89 -4.93
C GLN A 178 -9.42 7.52 -4.81
N ASP A 179 -9.78 7.11 -3.60
CA ASP A 179 -10.42 5.84 -3.26
C ASP A 179 -9.67 4.59 -3.78
N PRO A 180 -8.38 4.44 -3.44
CA PRO A 180 -7.60 3.29 -3.89
C PRO A 180 -8.09 2.01 -3.20
N GLU A 181 -8.06 0.88 -3.91
CA GLU A 181 -8.33 -0.43 -3.34
C GLU A 181 -7.05 -1.12 -2.84
N LEU A 182 -5.90 -0.76 -3.42
CA LEU A 182 -4.57 -1.12 -2.96
C LEU A 182 -3.78 0.14 -2.66
N LEU A 183 -3.35 0.32 -1.42
CA LEU A 183 -2.51 1.42 -0.98
C LEU A 183 -1.11 0.93 -0.68
N MET A 184 -0.10 1.57 -1.24
CA MET A 184 1.32 1.25 -1.02
C MET A 184 2.02 2.42 -0.35
N LEU A 185 2.65 2.16 0.80
CA LEU A 185 3.33 3.16 1.62
C LEU A 185 4.79 2.76 1.83
N ASP A 186 5.69 3.68 1.51
CA ASP A 186 7.14 3.47 1.66
C ASP A 186 7.62 4.30 2.86
N GLU A 187 8.01 3.63 3.94
CA GLU A 187 8.47 4.18 5.22
C GLU A 187 7.55 5.29 5.78
N PRO A 188 6.26 5.00 6.00
CA PRO A 188 5.27 6.03 6.36
C PRO A 188 5.51 6.68 7.72
N VAL A 189 6.33 6.10 8.61
CA VAL A 189 6.62 6.65 9.95
C VAL A 189 8.04 7.17 10.13
N ALA A 190 8.80 7.28 9.04
CA ALA A 190 10.15 7.82 9.11
C ALA A 190 10.16 9.23 9.72
N GLY A 191 11.01 9.46 10.72
CA GLY A 191 11.14 10.76 11.40
C GLY A 191 10.00 11.14 12.36
N MET A 192 9.03 10.26 12.60
CA MET A 192 7.92 10.49 13.52
C MET A 192 8.32 10.24 14.98
N SER A 193 7.72 11.00 15.90
CA SER A 193 7.74 10.72 17.33
C SER A 193 6.98 9.42 17.66
N VAL A 194 7.20 8.86 18.87
CA VAL A 194 6.49 7.64 19.32
C VAL A 194 4.98 7.81 19.24
N LYS A 195 4.46 8.96 19.70
CA LYS A 195 3.02 9.25 19.66
C LYS A 195 2.47 9.31 18.24
N GLU A 196 3.20 9.94 17.30
CA GLU A 196 2.77 10.01 15.90
C GLU A 196 2.80 8.62 15.25
N ARG A 197 3.77 7.76 15.59
CA ARG A 197 3.81 6.36 15.13
C ARG A 197 2.61 5.56 15.62
N GLU A 198 2.24 5.68 16.91
CA GLU A 198 1.03 5.02 17.46
C GLU A 198 -0.24 5.49 16.75
N GLN A 199 -0.37 6.80 16.50
CA GLN A 199 -1.50 7.36 15.76
C GLN A 199 -1.53 6.88 14.31
N THR A 200 -0.36 6.77 13.66
CA THR A 200 -0.24 6.23 12.30
C THR A 200 -0.61 4.75 12.26
N ALA A 201 -0.20 3.95 13.26
CA ALA A 201 -0.62 2.56 13.36
C ALA A 201 -2.15 2.43 13.47
N ALA A 202 -2.79 3.23 14.32
CA ALA A 202 -4.23 3.28 14.44
C ALA A 202 -4.92 3.72 13.13
N LEU A 203 -4.34 4.69 12.41
CA LEU A 203 -4.82 5.11 11.09
C LEU A 203 -4.75 3.95 10.08
N LEU A 204 -3.59 3.29 9.95
CA LEU A 204 -3.40 2.20 8.98
C LEU A 204 -4.35 1.02 9.25
N ASN A 205 -4.55 0.66 10.50
CA ASN A 205 -5.52 -0.38 10.88
C ASN A 205 -6.97 -0.01 10.51
N ARG A 206 -7.34 1.28 10.57
CA ARG A 206 -8.67 1.75 10.14
C ARG A 206 -8.81 1.72 8.62
N ILE A 207 -7.85 2.27 7.89
CA ILE A 207 -7.93 2.35 6.42
C ILE A 207 -7.82 0.99 5.74
N CYS A 208 -7.25 -0.03 6.40
CA CYS A 208 -7.22 -1.40 5.90
C CYS A 208 -8.60 -2.07 5.88
N ILE A 209 -9.59 -1.52 6.59
CA ILE A 209 -10.97 -2.02 6.52
C ILE A 209 -11.56 -1.65 5.15
N GLY A 210 -11.72 -2.67 4.28
CA GLY A 210 -12.22 -2.50 2.91
C GLY A 210 -11.18 -2.07 1.89
N ARG A 211 -9.87 -2.07 2.26
CA ARG A 211 -8.74 -1.82 1.36
C ARG A 211 -7.57 -2.73 1.71
N SER A 212 -6.76 -3.06 0.73
CA SER A 212 -5.49 -3.73 0.99
C SER A 212 -4.36 -2.71 1.09
N VAL A 213 -3.43 -2.94 2.01
CA VAL A 213 -2.33 -2.01 2.27
C VAL A 213 -1.01 -2.78 2.23
N ILE A 214 -0.04 -2.28 1.48
CA ILE A 214 1.35 -2.76 1.52
C ILE A 214 2.20 -1.65 2.13
N VAL A 215 2.92 -1.98 3.19
CA VAL A 215 3.81 -1.06 3.88
C VAL A 215 5.24 -1.58 3.80
N ILE A 216 6.18 -0.76 3.35
CA ILE A 216 7.62 -1.02 3.54
C ILE A 216 8.02 -0.35 4.84
N GLU A 217 8.63 -1.10 5.74
CA GLU A 217 9.10 -0.57 7.02
C GLU A 217 10.32 -1.33 7.55
N HIS A 218 11.03 -0.68 8.46
CA HIS A 218 12.18 -1.25 9.15
C HIS A 218 12.07 -1.12 10.69
N ASP A 219 11.11 -0.34 11.19
CA ASP A 219 10.80 -0.24 12.62
C ASP A 219 9.98 -1.45 13.07
N MET A 220 10.63 -2.39 13.77
CA MET A 220 10.00 -3.66 14.16
C MET A 220 8.89 -3.51 15.19
N GLU A 221 8.91 -2.46 16.03
CA GLU A 221 7.82 -2.18 16.97
C GLU A 221 6.59 -1.71 16.22
N PHE A 222 6.77 -0.81 15.26
CA PHE A 222 5.70 -0.37 14.40
C PHE A 222 5.15 -1.51 13.54
N VAL A 223 6.02 -2.33 12.93
CA VAL A 223 5.59 -3.52 12.15
C VAL A 223 4.71 -4.45 12.99
N LYS A 224 5.09 -4.72 14.25
CA LYS A 224 4.28 -5.56 15.17
C LYS A 224 2.88 -5.00 15.42
N SER A 225 2.73 -3.68 15.44
CA SER A 225 1.47 -3.01 15.76
C SER A 225 0.47 -3.01 14.60
N ILE A 226 0.93 -3.22 13.35
CA ILE A 226 0.08 -3.10 12.15
C ILE A 226 -0.01 -4.38 11.30
N ALA A 227 1.02 -5.22 11.29
CA ALA A 227 1.13 -6.29 10.30
C ALA A 227 0.12 -7.42 10.52
N HIS A 228 -0.72 -7.68 9.52
CA HIS A 228 -1.47 -8.94 9.42
C HIS A 228 -0.56 -10.06 8.90
N LYS A 229 0.32 -9.72 7.96
CA LYS A 229 1.30 -10.64 7.39
C LYS A 229 2.59 -9.88 7.06
N VAL A 230 3.72 -10.52 7.30
CA VAL A 230 5.05 -9.97 7.04
C VAL A 230 5.72 -10.77 5.92
N THR A 231 6.31 -10.06 4.97
CA THR A 231 7.15 -10.63 3.90
C THR A 231 8.57 -10.09 4.07
N VAL A 232 9.53 -10.97 4.18
CA VAL A 232 10.96 -10.60 4.27
C VAL A 232 11.59 -10.71 2.89
N LEU A 233 12.09 -9.59 2.38
CA LEU A 233 12.87 -9.54 1.14
C LEU A 233 14.37 -9.58 1.45
N HIS A 234 15.10 -10.37 0.67
CA HIS A 234 16.57 -10.40 0.68
C HIS A 234 17.09 -10.67 -0.73
N GLN A 235 17.99 -9.81 -1.22
CA GLN A 235 18.61 -9.94 -2.56
C GLN A 235 17.59 -10.16 -3.69
N GLY A 236 16.50 -9.40 -3.68
CA GLY A 236 15.45 -9.45 -4.71
C GLY A 236 14.49 -10.64 -4.62
N LYS A 237 14.57 -11.47 -3.57
CA LYS A 237 13.74 -12.66 -3.36
C LYS A 237 13.00 -12.62 -2.03
N ILE A 238 11.90 -13.36 -1.93
CA ILE A 238 11.26 -13.61 -0.64
C ILE A 238 12.09 -14.63 0.13
N LEU A 239 12.58 -14.23 1.30
CA LEU A 239 13.30 -15.08 2.22
C LEU A 239 12.36 -15.85 3.17
N ALA A 240 11.33 -15.15 3.67
CA ALA A 240 10.32 -15.72 4.56
C ALA A 240 9.02 -14.93 4.44
N GLU A 241 7.89 -15.57 4.73
CA GLU A 241 6.57 -14.98 4.77
C GLU A 241 5.74 -15.64 5.88
N GLY A 242 4.99 -14.83 6.63
CA GLY A 242 4.11 -15.34 7.69
C GLY A 242 3.67 -14.29 8.70
N SER A 243 3.21 -14.73 9.86
CA SER A 243 2.97 -13.83 11.00
C SER A 243 4.27 -13.21 11.48
N MET A 244 4.20 -12.08 12.18
CA MET A 244 5.38 -11.44 12.76
C MET A 244 6.17 -12.39 13.67
N GLU A 245 5.47 -13.19 14.48
CA GLU A 245 6.08 -14.20 15.35
C GLU A 245 6.83 -15.27 14.56
N SER A 246 6.21 -15.79 13.49
CA SER A 246 6.84 -16.80 12.62
C SER A 246 8.11 -16.28 11.96
N VAL A 247 8.06 -15.02 11.49
CA VAL A 247 9.19 -14.38 10.82
C VAL A 247 10.33 -14.08 11.78
N GLN A 248 10.05 -13.61 13.00
CA GLN A 248 11.05 -13.34 14.02
C GLN A 248 11.80 -14.59 14.50
N ASN A 249 11.15 -15.75 14.49
CA ASN A 249 11.73 -17.02 14.89
C ASN A 249 12.37 -17.81 13.73
N ASN A 250 12.40 -17.25 12.52
CA ASN A 250 12.98 -17.91 11.36
C ASN A 250 14.51 -17.75 11.37
N GLU A 251 15.24 -18.86 11.43
CA GLU A 251 16.70 -18.88 11.50
C GLU A 251 17.38 -18.10 10.36
N LYS A 252 16.86 -18.21 9.13
CA LYS A 252 17.40 -17.48 7.97
C LYS A 252 17.18 -15.98 8.08
N VAL A 253 16.06 -15.55 8.66
CA VAL A 253 15.78 -14.14 8.89
C VAL A 253 16.71 -13.59 9.97
N ILE A 254 16.91 -14.35 11.07
CA ILE A 254 17.83 -14.00 12.15
C ILE A 254 19.26 -13.85 11.60
N GLU A 255 19.72 -14.78 10.78
CA GLU A 255 21.04 -14.74 10.15
C GLU A 255 21.24 -13.48 9.30
N VAL A 256 20.25 -13.12 8.47
CA VAL A 256 20.31 -11.93 7.60
C VAL A 256 20.32 -10.62 8.38
N TYR A 257 19.62 -10.55 9.53
CA TYR A 257 19.52 -9.34 10.34
C TYR A 257 20.57 -9.22 11.44
N LEU A 258 21.10 -10.36 11.96
CA LEU A 258 22.06 -10.39 13.06
C LEU A 258 23.45 -10.88 12.63
N GLY A 259 23.60 -11.40 11.42
CA GLY A 259 24.82 -12.00 10.90
C GLY A 259 25.85 -11.03 10.33
N HIS A 260 25.78 -9.73 10.73
CA HIS A 260 26.77 -8.70 10.32
C HIS A 260 27.40 -8.07 11.53
#